data_5d9efc87c7f063702346c3d36b6c401e
#
_entry.id   5d9efc87c7f063702346c3d36b6c401e
#
_cell.length_a   1.000
_cell.length_b   1.000
_cell.length_c   1.000
_cell.angle_alpha   90.00
_cell.angle_beta   90.00
_cell.angle_gamma   90.00
#
_symmetry.space_group_name_H-M   'P 1'
#
loop_
_entity.id
_entity.type
_entity.pdbx_description
1 polymer ?
#
loop_
_entity_poly.entity_id
_entity_poly.type
_entity_poly.pdbx_seq_one_letter_code
_entity_poly.pdbx_strand_id
1 'polypeptide(L)'
;MNQNVRKITEGAMMVALIGVFMLIDRQFQGTFSSMFVFLLPLPMVYFGAKYGLRDSLMVLTAIIFVSFIFASPFAVFFFVAEAIIGLVYGCGIYQNVESKRLLLRTMVLGGLTELLAVVINVAIFGVSFDQLVLELRETFDMMQKSMGLAVNTNVDINVLLRNVFFVSTLMLGVLEAIVTHISSRLLLKRLRMKIPESTPLYLYFPPKWIGYVALVGMFGYLYIGSGYIKTEPALTIISALGTFAYFYLAAMGVVGLLVMIGLMAKESRKILTFVVFILAIVLSFPVAIYGFLYITTNMHQRIVEEGYHATKNESN
;
A
#
# COMPACT_ATOMS: atom_id res chain seq x y z
N MET A 1 28.13 14.70 25.81
CA MET A 1 28.30 13.39 25.18
C MET A 1 28.72 13.62 23.71
N ASN A 2 29.81 13.01 23.29
CA ASN A 2 30.34 13.20 21.93
C ASN A 2 29.28 12.79 20.89
N GLN A 3 29.04 13.58 19.85
CA GLN A 3 28.02 13.31 18.82
C GLN A 3 28.16 11.91 18.21
N ASN A 4 29.38 11.44 18.02
CA ASN A 4 29.63 10.11 17.46
C ASN A 4 29.19 8.99 18.41
N VAL A 5 29.45 9.13 19.70
CA VAL A 5 29.01 8.14 20.71
C VAL A 5 27.48 8.05 20.74
N ARG A 6 26.80 9.19 20.67
CA ARG A 6 25.32 9.24 20.64
C ARG A 6 24.74 8.54 19.41
N LYS A 7 25.31 8.75 18.23
CA LYS A 7 24.90 8.08 17.00
C LYS A 7 25.02 6.55 17.10
N ILE A 8 26.18 6.08 17.60
CA ILE A 8 26.42 4.64 17.75
C ILE A 8 25.43 4.03 18.75
N THR A 9 25.22 4.69 19.89
CA THR A 9 24.29 4.19 20.92
C THR A 9 22.84 4.14 20.40
N GLU A 10 22.39 5.20 19.73
CA GLU A 10 21.03 5.22 19.16
C GLU A 10 20.90 4.19 18.02
N GLY A 11 21.94 4.03 17.16
CA GLY A 11 21.96 3.00 16.12
C GLY A 11 21.87 1.58 16.70
N ALA A 12 22.68 1.29 17.72
CA ALA A 12 22.65 0.01 18.43
C ALA A 12 21.27 -0.25 19.07
N MET A 13 20.64 0.77 19.60
CA MET A 13 19.28 0.67 20.16
C MET A 13 18.25 0.33 19.06
N MET A 14 18.36 0.92 17.86
CA MET A 14 17.45 0.59 16.74
C MET A 14 17.66 -0.87 16.26
N VAL A 15 18.92 -1.30 16.16
CA VAL A 15 19.25 -2.71 15.82
C VAL A 15 18.70 -3.67 16.88
N ALA A 16 18.88 -3.35 18.16
CA ALA A 16 18.36 -4.16 19.26
C ALA A 16 16.83 -4.24 19.24
N LEU A 17 16.14 -3.12 18.98
CA LEU A 17 14.67 -3.10 18.88
C LEU A 17 14.18 -4.03 17.77
N ILE A 18 14.79 -3.95 16.58
CA ILE A 18 14.46 -4.83 15.45
C ILE A 18 14.81 -6.28 15.78
N GLY A 19 15.95 -6.53 16.43
CA GLY A 19 16.34 -7.86 16.90
C GLY A 19 15.33 -8.48 17.88
N VAL A 20 14.76 -7.69 18.77
CA VAL A 20 13.67 -8.14 19.66
C VAL A 20 12.43 -8.49 18.86
N PHE A 21 12.05 -7.68 17.86
CA PHE A 21 10.93 -8.02 16.96
C PHE A 21 11.18 -9.33 16.22
N MET A 22 12.39 -9.59 15.72
CA MET A 22 12.76 -10.83 15.07
C MET A 22 12.63 -12.04 16.01
N LEU A 23 13.07 -11.91 17.26
CA LEU A 23 12.93 -12.97 18.27
C LEU A 23 11.47 -13.27 18.59
N ILE A 24 10.65 -12.25 18.75
CA ILE A 24 9.21 -12.39 18.98
C ILE A 24 8.58 -13.08 17.77
N ASP A 25 8.87 -12.60 16.56
CA ASP A 25 8.32 -13.15 15.31
C ASP A 25 8.65 -14.62 15.13
N ARG A 26 9.89 -14.99 15.46
CA ARG A 26 10.31 -16.41 15.43
C ARG A 26 9.51 -17.28 16.40
N GLN A 27 9.14 -16.77 17.59
CA GLN A 27 8.30 -17.49 18.54
C GLN A 27 6.87 -17.68 18.03
N PHE A 28 6.37 -16.71 17.29
CA PHE A 28 5.03 -16.72 16.69
C PHE A 28 5.00 -17.22 15.23
N GLN A 29 6.05 -17.90 14.78
CA GLN A 29 6.15 -18.50 13.44
C GLN A 29 5.84 -17.52 12.27
N GLY A 30 6.30 -16.28 12.37
CA GLY A 30 6.09 -15.25 11.33
C GLY A 30 4.75 -14.50 11.41
N THR A 31 3.86 -14.88 12.32
CA THR A 31 2.55 -14.21 12.47
C THR A 31 2.71 -12.77 12.97
N PHE A 32 3.71 -12.52 13.80
CA PHE A 32 3.93 -11.20 14.38
C PHE A 32 4.37 -10.19 13.32
N SER A 33 5.30 -10.55 12.45
CA SER A 33 5.74 -9.67 11.35
C SER A 33 4.61 -9.35 10.39
N SER A 34 3.74 -10.31 10.08
CA SER A 34 2.56 -10.10 9.23
C SER A 34 1.55 -9.13 9.83
N MET A 35 1.32 -9.19 11.15
CA MET A 35 0.38 -8.27 11.82
C MET A 35 0.94 -6.86 12.02
N PHE A 36 2.26 -6.73 12.20
CA PHE A 36 2.92 -5.47 12.56
C PHE A 36 3.91 -4.99 11.51
N VAL A 37 3.77 -5.44 10.26
CA VAL A 37 4.65 -5.10 9.14
C VAL A 37 4.90 -3.59 9.04
N PHE A 38 3.87 -2.78 9.21
CA PHE A 38 3.93 -1.32 9.14
C PHE A 38 4.69 -0.64 10.30
N LEU A 39 5.01 -1.37 11.38
CA LEU A 39 5.84 -0.87 12.47
C LEU A 39 7.33 -1.13 12.24
N LEU A 40 7.66 -2.13 11.45
CA LEU A 40 9.04 -2.57 11.21
C LEU A 40 9.94 -1.48 10.58
N PRO A 41 9.45 -0.64 9.66
CA PRO A 41 10.28 0.43 9.09
C PRO A 41 10.56 1.57 10.07
N LEU A 42 9.73 1.76 11.13
CA LEU A 42 9.77 2.95 11.98
C LEU A 42 11.13 3.20 12.68
N PRO A 43 11.86 2.19 13.20
CA PRO A 43 13.19 2.41 13.76
C PRO A 43 14.17 3.01 12.77
N MET A 44 14.15 2.51 11.51
CA MET A 44 15.00 3.03 10.45
C MET A 44 14.54 4.39 9.93
N VAL A 45 13.23 4.65 9.91
CA VAL A 45 12.68 5.99 9.62
C VAL A 45 13.23 7.01 10.61
N TYR A 46 13.15 6.72 11.91
CA TYR A 46 13.66 7.62 12.95
C TYR A 46 15.16 7.88 12.77
N PHE A 47 15.94 6.83 12.62
CA PHE A 47 17.38 6.94 12.52
C PHE A 47 17.79 7.68 11.23
N GLY A 48 17.20 7.33 10.11
CA GLY A 48 17.42 7.99 8.81
C GLY A 48 17.05 9.46 8.80
N ALA A 49 15.90 9.81 9.42
CA ALA A 49 15.45 11.19 9.52
C ALA A 49 16.37 12.06 10.41
N LYS A 50 17.07 11.44 11.35
CA LYS A 50 17.96 12.15 12.28
C LYS A 50 19.38 12.28 11.81
N TYR A 51 19.93 11.23 11.20
CA TYR A 51 21.36 11.11 10.89
C TYR A 51 21.70 11.03 9.40
N GLY A 52 20.70 10.87 8.54
CA GLY A 52 20.87 10.80 7.10
C GLY A 52 21.39 9.45 6.60
N LEU A 53 21.70 9.39 5.28
CA LEU A 53 21.97 8.14 4.58
C LEU A 53 23.22 7.40 5.08
N ARG A 54 24.36 8.11 5.22
CA ARG A 54 25.65 7.49 5.53
C ARG A 54 25.65 6.72 6.85
N ASP A 55 25.13 7.36 7.90
CA ASP A 55 25.07 6.74 9.23
C ASP A 55 24.00 5.62 9.26
N SER A 56 22.91 5.78 8.51
CA SER A 56 21.84 4.79 8.43
C SER A 56 22.21 3.53 7.67
N LEU A 57 23.12 3.60 6.68
CA LEU A 57 23.65 2.42 6.01
C LEU A 57 24.42 1.51 6.96
N MET A 58 25.16 2.05 7.93
CA MET A 58 25.83 1.24 8.95
C MET A 58 24.82 0.48 9.82
N VAL A 59 23.73 1.15 10.22
CA VAL A 59 22.66 0.51 10.99
C VAL A 59 21.93 -0.56 10.17
N LEU A 60 21.65 -0.27 8.90
CA LEU A 60 21.06 -1.26 7.99
C LEU A 60 21.94 -2.51 7.85
N THR A 61 23.24 -2.32 7.67
CA THR A 61 24.20 -3.44 7.61
C THR A 61 24.14 -4.28 8.89
N ALA A 62 24.11 -3.64 10.06
CA ALA A 62 23.97 -4.35 11.33
C ALA A 62 22.62 -5.10 11.44
N ILE A 63 21.51 -4.51 10.96
CA ILE A 63 20.20 -5.17 10.90
C ILE A 63 20.27 -6.41 10.02
N ILE A 64 20.92 -6.34 8.85
CA ILE A 64 21.08 -7.49 7.95
C ILE A 64 21.81 -8.62 8.68
N PHE A 65 22.95 -8.35 9.34
CA PHE A 65 23.68 -9.37 10.09
C PHE A 65 22.84 -9.97 11.22
N VAL A 66 22.15 -9.13 11.99
CA VAL A 66 21.30 -9.56 13.10
C VAL A 66 20.12 -10.42 12.58
N SER A 67 19.57 -10.08 11.41
CA SER A 67 18.47 -10.84 10.82
C SER A 67 18.86 -12.28 10.45
N PHE A 68 20.07 -12.49 9.92
CA PHE A 68 20.57 -13.84 9.65
C PHE A 68 20.77 -14.69 10.92
N ILE A 69 20.96 -14.07 12.08
CA ILE A 69 21.15 -14.79 13.35
C ILE A 69 19.81 -15.13 14.01
N PHE A 70 18.87 -14.19 14.01
CA PHE A 70 17.65 -14.29 14.82
C PHE A 70 16.38 -14.58 14.04
N ALA A 71 16.28 -14.15 12.79
CA ALA A 71 15.08 -14.33 11.98
C ALA A 71 15.03 -15.71 11.31
N SER A 72 13.83 -16.18 10.95
CA SER A 72 13.68 -17.32 10.04
C SER A 72 14.12 -16.93 8.62
N PRO A 73 14.54 -17.87 7.76
CA PRO A 73 15.02 -17.54 6.40
C PRO A 73 14.04 -16.67 5.59
N PHE A 74 12.76 -16.91 5.73
CA PHE A 74 11.71 -16.12 5.10
C PHE A 74 11.60 -14.72 5.72
N ALA A 75 11.62 -14.63 7.04
CA ALA A 75 11.52 -13.36 7.76
C ALA A 75 12.72 -12.44 7.53
N VAL A 76 13.93 -12.97 7.25
CA VAL A 76 15.12 -12.16 6.89
C VAL A 76 14.78 -11.20 5.77
N PHE A 77 14.16 -11.69 4.69
CA PHE A 77 13.81 -10.85 3.56
C PHE A 77 12.89 -9.69 3.98
N PHE A 78 11.82 -10.00 4.73
CA PHE A 78 10.87 -8.99 5.19
C PHE A 78 11.52 -7.93 6.08
N PHE A 79 12.26 -8.33 7.11
CA PHE A 79 12.90 -7.38 8.02
C PHE A 79 13.91 -6.46 7.30
N VAL A 80 14.66 -7.01 6.33
CA VAL A 80 15.61 -6.23 5.55
C VAL A 80 14.89 -5.29 4.59
N ALA A 81 13.84 -5.76 3.90
CA ALA A 81 13.06 -4.95 2.98
C ALA A 81 12.39 -3.77 3.71
N GLU A 82 11.77 -4.04 4.87
CA GLU A 82 11.15 -3.01 5.69
C GLU A 82 12.18 -2.00 6.24
N ALA A 83 13.35 -2.48 6.63
CA ALA A 83 14.44 -1.58 7.03
C ALA A 83 14.91 -0.69 5.85
N ILE A 84 14.93 -1.19 4.61
CA ILE A 84 15.24 -0.40 3.42
C ILE A 84 14.14 0.64 3.15
N ILE A 85 12.86 0.26 3.24
CA ILE A 85 11.73 1.19 3.12
C ILE A 85 11.86 2.30 4.17
N GLY A 86 12.12 1.94 5.41
CA GLY A 86 12.33 2.88 6.51
C GLY A 86 13.52 3.81 6.28
N LEU A 87 14.63 3.29 5.77
CA LEU A 87 15.83 4.06 5.41
C LEU A 87 15.52 5.09 4.32
N VAL A 88 14.88 4.67 3.23
CA VAL A 88 14.55 5.57 2.11
C VAL A 88 13.60 6.67 2.56
N TYR A 89 12.58 6.32 3.37
CA TYR A 89 11.65 7.28 3.92
C TYR A 89 12.33 8.26 4.87
N GLY A 90 13.09 7.76 5.84
CA GLY A 90 13.80 8.58 6.84
C GLY A 90 14.82 9.52 6.21
N CYS A 91 15.65 9.01 5.28
CA CYS A 91 16.60 9.85 4.56
C CYS A 91 15.92 10.91 3.69
N GLY A 92 14.74 10.61 3.13
CA GLY A 92 13.97 11.59 2.41
C GLY A 92 13.45 12.72 3.32
N ILE A 93 13.05 12.42 4.56
CA ILE A 93 12.74 13.43 5.59
C ILE A 93 13.98 14.29 5.91
N TYR A 94 15.14 13.65 6.11
CA TYR A 94 16.41 14.35 6.35
C TYR A 94 16.76 15.34 5.23
N GLN A 95 16.50 14.96 3.98
CA GLN A 95 16.72 15.78 2.79
C GLN A 95 15.59 16.78 2.51
N ASN A 96 14.58 16.91 3.37
CA ASN A 96 13.40 17.75 3.18
C ASN A 96 12.64 17.47 1.88
N VAL A 97 12.58 16.22 1.44
CA VAL A 97 11.79 15.82 0.28
C VAL A 97 10.31 16.04 0.57
N GLU A 98 9.57 16.55 -0.42
CA GLU A 98 8.12 16.77 -0.31
C GLU A 98 7.38 15.50 0.10
N SER A 99 6.39 15.66 0.97
CA SER A 99 5.55 14.57 1.50
C SER A 99 4.94 13.68 0.40
N LYS A 100 4.49 14.29 -0.71
CA LYS A 100 3.94 13.59 -1.88
C LYS A 100 4.95 12.67 -2.53
N ARG A 101 6.17 13.15 -2.76
CA ARG A 101 7.24 12.36 -3.38
C ARG A 101 7.70 11.23 -2.47
N LEU A 102 7.72 11.46 -1.15
CA LEU A 102 8.03 10.42 -0.17
C LEU A 102 7.00 9.30 -0.20
N LEU A 103 5.72 9.64 -0.17
CA LEU A 103 4.65 8.64 -0.25
C LEU A 103 4.74 7.84 -1.55
N LEU A 104 4.94 8.50 -2.70
CA LEU A 104 5.05 7.80 -3.98
C LEU A 104 6.25 6.84 -4.01
N ARG A 105 7.43 7.29 -3.51
CA ARG A 105 8.62 6.41 -3.42
C ARG A 105 8.36 5.19 -2.54
N THR A 106 7.68 5.38 -1.42
CA THR A 106 7.35 4.30 -0.50
C THR A 106 6.34 3.33 -1.12
N MET A 107 5.35 3.82 -1.86
CA MET A 107 4.39 2.98 -2.60
C MET A 107 5.09 2.11 -3.66
N VAL A 108 6.01 2.70 -4.41
CA VAL A 108 6.78 1.95 -5.42
C VAL A 108 7.66 0.89 -4.75
N LEU A 109 8.35 1.26 -3.67
CA LEU A 109 9.19 0.31 -2.93
C LEU A 109 8.35 -0.79 -2.28
N GLY A 110 7.24 -0.48 -1.61
CA GLY A 110 6.36 -1.47 -1.00
C GLY A 110 5.79 -2.43 -2.05
N GLY A 111 5.28 -1.92 -3.17
CA GLY A 111 4.82 -2.77 -4.27
C GLY A 111 5.92 -3.69 -4.84
N LEU A 112 7.15 -3.17 -5.01
CA LEU A 112 8.30 -3.97 -5.44
C LEU A 112 8.70 -5.02 -4.40
N THR A 113 8.68 -4.67 -3.13
CA THR A 113 8.99 -5.60 -2.03
C THR A 113 8.01 -6.77 -2.01
N GLU A 114 6.72 -6.50 -2.12
CA GLU A 114 5.69 -7.53 -2.16
C GLU A 114 5.83 -8.46 -3.38
N LEU A 115 6.10 -7.91 -4.56
CA LEU A 115 6.36 -8.72 -5.76
C LEU A 115 7.62 -9.57 -5.61
N LEU A 116 8.70 -9.00 -5.04
CA LEU A 116 9.93 -9.74 -4.78
C LEU A 116 9.72 -10.84 -3.73
N ALA A 117 8.86 -10.61 -2.73
CA ALA A 117 8.50 -11.63 -1.75
C ALA A 117 7.87 -12.85 -2.42
N VAL A 118 6.96 -12.66 -3.39
CA VAL A 118 6.38 -13.75 -4.17
C VAL A 118 7.46 -14.51 -4.95
N VAL A 119 8.35 -13.79 -5.66
CA VAL A 119 9.45 -14.41 -6.43
C VAL A 119 10.39 -15.20 -5.53
N ILE A 120 10.75 -14.67 -4.36
CA ILE A 120 11.62 -15.33 -3.39
C ILE A 120 10.95 -16.58 -2.82
N ASN A 121 9.65 -16.52 -2.51
CA ASN A 121 8.89 -17.69 -2.06
C ASN A 121 8.93 -18.82 -3.09
N VAL A 122 8.68 -18.51 -4.36
CA VAL A 122 8.76 -19.49 -5.44
C VAL A 122 10.18 -20.03 -5.61
N ALA A 123 11.19 -19.16 -5.65
CA ALA A 123 12.57 -19.53 -6.00
C ALA A 123 13.30 -20.28 -4.86
N ILE A 124 13.08 -19.88 -3.59
CA ILE A 124 13.83 -20.42 -2.44
C ILE A 124 13.06 -21.53 -1.74
N PHE A 125 11.76 -21.37 -1.57
CA PHE A 125 10.94 -22.33 -0.81
C PHE A 125 10.23 -23.35 -1.71
N GLY A 126 10.37 -23.24 -3.04
CA GLY A 126 9.79 -24.19 -3.99
C GLY A 126 8.26 -24.17 -4.02
N VAL A 127 7.63 -23.17 -3.43
CA VAL A 127 6.18 -22.98 -3.47
C VAL A 127 5.81 -22.57 -4.89
N SER A 128 5.20 -23.48 -5.67
CA SER A 128 4.81 -23.13 -7.03
C SER A 128 3.69 -22.07 -7.02
N PHE A 129 3.73 -21.16 -7.98
CA PHE A 129 2.66 -20.17 -8.13
C PHE A 129 1.28 -20.85 -8.30
N ASP A 130 1.25 -21.98 -8.99
CA ASP A 130 0.03 -22.77 -9.19
C ASP A 130 -0.49 -23.37 -7.87
N GLN A 131 0.37 -23.70 -6.92
CA GLN A 131 -0.05 -24.12 -5.56
C GLN A 131 -0.73 -22.96 -4.82
N LEU A 132 -0.20 -21.74 -4.88
CA LEU A 132 -0.84 -20.56 -4.28
C LEU A 132 -2.22 -20.28 -4.88
N VAL A 133 -2.36 -20.45 -6.22
CA VAL A 133 -3.65 -20.31 -6.90
C VAL A 133 -4.61 -21.43 -6.49
N LEU A 134 -4.12 -22.65 -6.29
CA LEU A 134 -4.90 -23.80 -5.81
C LEU A 134 -5.45 -23.56 -4.39
N GLU A 135 -4.64 -23.09 -3.45
CA GLU A 135 -5.07 -22.74 -2.10
C GLU A 135 -6.14 -21.64 -2.09
N LEU A 136 -5.96 -20.62 -2.95
CA LEU A 136 -6.98 -19.59 -3.15
C LEU A 136 -8.28 -20.18 -3.69
N ARG A 137 -8.20 -21.12 -4.63
CA ARG A 137 -9.37 -21.80 -5.19
C ARG A 137 -10.09 -22.62 -4.14
N GLU A 138 -9.40 -23.41 -3.34
CA GLU A 138 -10.00 -24.17 -2.25
C GLU A 138 -10.71 -23.26 -1.24
N THR A 139 -10.08 -22.12 -0.89
CA THR A 139 -10.67 -21.11 -0.01
C THR A 139 -11.93 -20.51 -0.64
N PHE A 140 -11.90 -20.21 -1.91
CA PHE A 140 -13.04 -19.66 -2.66
C PHE A 140 -14.18 -20.66 -2.75
N ASP A 141 -13.90 -21.94 -3.04
CA ASP A 141 -14.88 -23.02 -3.11
C ASP A 141 -15.55 -23.28 -1.73
N MET A 142 -14.77 -23.21 -0.64
CA MET A 142 -15.30 -23.28 0.73
C MET A 142 -16.22 -22.10 1.03
N MET A 143 -15.84 -20.89 0.62
CA MET A 143 -16.67 -19.69 0.80
C MET A 143 -17.97 -19.76 -0.01
N GLN A 144 -17.91 -20.22 -1.26
CA GLN A 144 -19.11 -20.42 -2.09
C GLN A 144 -20.07 -21.42 -1.45
N LYS A 145 -19.57 -22.55 -1.00
CA LYS A 145 -20.39 -23.58 -0.32
C LYS A 145 -21.04 -23.04 0.94
N SER A 146 -20.31 -22.25 1.74
CA SER A 146 -20.83 -21.67 2.98
C SER A 146 -21.91 -20.61 2.74
N MET A 147 -21.80 -19.88 1.63
CA MET A 147 -22.75 -18.82 1.26
C MET A 147 -23.93 -19.31 0.41
N GLY A 148 -23.93 -20.57 -0.04
CA GLY A 148 -24.96 -21.11 -0.93
C GLY A 148 -24.99 -20.43 -2.31
N LEU A 149 -23.88 -19.80 -2.73
CA LEU A 149 -23.79 -19.06 -3.99
C LEU A 149 -23.30 -20.00 -5.10
N ALA A 150 -24.12 -20.28 -6.10
CA ALA A 150 -23.68 -20.90 -7.34
C ALA A 150 -23.19 -19.80 -8.29
N VAL A 151 -21.87 -19.57 -8.37
CA VAL A 151 -21.30 -18.63 -9.34
C VAL A 151 -21.15 -19.33 -10.68
N ASN A 152 -22.12 -19.13 -11.54
CA ASN A 152 -22.08 -19.59 -12.92
C ASN A 152 -21.30 -18.56 -13.75
N THR A 153 -19.96 -18.65 -13.74
CA THR A 153 -19.11 -17.75 -14.53
C THR A 153 -18.55 -18.48 -15.74
N ASN A 154 -18.73 -17.90 -16.93
CA ASN A 154 -18.04 -18.32 -18.15
C ASN A 154 -16.53 -17.91 -18.14
N VAL A 155 -16.03 -17.42 -17.02
CA VAL A 155 -14.64 -16.97 -16.83
C VAL A 155 -13.82 -18.11 -16.23
N ASP A 156 -12.63 -18.33 -16.76
CA ASP A 156 -11.68 -19.28 -16.15
C ASP A 156 -11.30 -18.77 -14.73
N ILE A 157 -11.80 -19.49 -13.74
CA ILE A 157 -11.58 -19.19 -12.34
C ILE A 157 -10.07 -19.09 -11.99
N ASN A 158 -9.21 -19.90 -12.62
CA ASN A 158 -7.77 -19.88 -12.35
C ASN A 158 -7.15 -18.56 -12.83
N VAL A 159 -7.56 -18.05 -13.99
CA VAL A 159 -7.11 -16.73 -14.49
C VAL A 159 -7.60 -15.62 -13.57
N LEU A 160 -8.84 -15.68 -13.12
CA LEU A 160 -9.40 -14.71 -12.18
C LEU A 160 -8.61 -14.70 -10.85
N LEU A 161 -8.39 -15.86 -10.25
CA LEU A 161 -7.68 -16.01 -8.98
C LEU A 161 -6.22 -15.55 -9.10
N ARG A 162 -5.54 -15.89 -10.22
CA ARG A 162 -4.19 -15.41 -10.51
C ARG A 162 -4.12 -13.88 -10.54
N ASN A 163 -5.08 -13.24 -11.19
CA ASN A 163 -5.12 -11.79 -11.28
C ASN A 163 -5.46 -11.12 -9.93
N VAL A 164 -6.40 -11.69 -9.19
CA VAL A 164 -6.73 -11.23 -7.83
C VAL A 164 -5.51 -11.33 -6.94
N PHE A 165 -4.73 -12.41 -7.04
CA PHE A 165 -3.50 -12.57 -6.27
C PHE A 165 -2.48 -11.46 -6.58
N PHE A 166 -2.16 -11.21 -7.85
CA PHE A 166 -1.21 -10.15 -8.23
C PHE A 166 -1.68 -8.77 -7.81
N VAL A 167 -2.96 -8.46 -8.01
CA VAL A 167 -3.51 -7.16 -7.65
C VAL A 167 -3.55 -6.97 -6.14
N SER A 168 -3.95 -7.99 -5.38
CA SER A 168 -3.97 -7.94 -3.92
C SER A 168 -2.56 -7.76 -3.34
N THR A 169 -1.55 -8.42 -3.91
CA THR A 169 -0.14 -8.27 -3.55
C THR A 169 0.33 -6.81 -3.75
N LEU A 170 0.08 -6.23 -4.92
CA LEU A 170 0.41 -4.82 -5.18
C LEU A 170 -0.36 -3.85 -4.28
N MET A 171 -1.64 -4.12 -4.06
CA MET A 171 -2.48 -3.30 -3.17
C MET A 171 -2.00 -3.36 -1.73
N LEU A 172 -1.51 -4.52 -1.27
CA LEU A 172 -0.92 -4.67 0.06
C LEU A 172 0.29 -3.76 0.22
N GLY A 173 1.23 -3.75 -0.74
CA GLY A 173 2.39 -2.87 -0.70
C GLY A 173 2.03 -1.38 -0.73
N VAL A 174 0.98 -0.99 -1.48
CA VAL A 174 0.46 0.38 -1.47
C VAL A 174 -0.15 0.74 -0.12
N LEU A 175 -0.96 -0.14 0.46
CA LEU A 175 -1.60 0.07 1.76
C LEU A 175 -0.56 0.17 2.87
N GLU A 176 0.43 -0.70 2.86
CA GLU A 176 1.56 -0.67 3.76
C GLU A 176 2.32 0.67 3.68
N ALA A 177 2.61 1.14 2.46
CA ALA A 177 3.26 2.44 2.26
C ALA A 177 2.45 3.61 2.83
N ILE A 178 1.13 3.59 2.70
CA ILE A 178 0.24 4.61 3.28
C ILE A 178 0.30 4.56 4.81
N VAL A 179 0.19 3.37 5.40
CA VAL A 179 0.24 3.21 6.86
C VAL A 179 1.62 3.61 7.41
N THR A 180 2.70 3.19 6.74
CA THR A 180 4.07 3.58 7.08
C THR A 180 4.25 5.09 7.00
N HIS A 181 3.72 5.74 5.95
CA HIS A 181 3.75 7.20 5.82
C HIS A 181 3.05 7.90 6.99
N ILE A 182 1.84 7.48 7.35
CA ILE A 182 1.05 8.05 8.45
C ILE A 182 1.76 7.81 9.79
N SER A 183 2.15 6.57 10.07
CA SER A 183 2.79 6.15 11.32
C SER A 183 4.14 6.84 11.53
N SER A 184 4.96 6.94 10.48
CA SER A 184 6.25 7.64 10.49
C SER A 184 6.07 9.13 10.86
N ARG A 185 5.11 9.79 10.24
CA ARG A 185 4.83 11.21 10.54
C ARG A 185 4.33 11.42 11.95
N LEU A 186 3.46 10.54 12.46
CA LEU A 186 2.98 10.59 13.84
C LEU A 186 4.12 10.39 14.82
N LEU A 187 5.01 9.40 14.58
CA LEU A 187 6.18 9.13 15.41
C LEU A 187 7.13 10.34 15.45
N LEU A 188 7.53 10.83 14.26
CA LEU A 188 8.48 11.94 14.17
C LEU A 188 7.94 13.24 14.77
N LYS A 189 6.62 13.52 14.63
CA LYS A 189 5.96 14.65 15.31
C LYS A 189 6.01 14.50 16.83
N ARG A 190 5.73 13.32 17.36
CA ARG A 190 5.83 13.06 18.82
C ARG A 190 7.25 13.24 19.34
N LEU A 191 8.25 12.91 18.54
CA LEU A 191 9.66 13.11 18.84
C LEU A 191 10.14 14.56 18.59
N ARG A 192 9.21 15.46 18.25
CA ARG A 192 9.47 16.89 17.99
C ARG A 192 10.53 17.12 16.89
N MET A 193 10.60 16.21 15.93
CA MET A 193 11.49 16.37 14.78
C MET A 193 10.87 17.30 13.74
N LYS A 194 11.71 18.08 13.05
CA LYS A 194 11.27 18.88 11.91
C LYS A 194 10.94 17.92 10.75
N ILE A 195 9.71 17.95 10.29
CA ILE A 195 9.25 17.16 9.14
C ILE A 195 8.63 18.11 8.12
N PRO A 196 8.79 17.84 6.82
CA PRO A 196 8.12 18.59 5.77
C PRO A 196 6.62 18.63 6.01
N GLU A 197 5.97 19.73 5.65
CA GLU A 197 4.51 19.83 5.81
C GLU A 197 3.79 18.71 5.06
N SER A 198 2.71 18.21 5.66
CA SER A 198 1.89 17.21 4.97
C SER A 198 1.05 17.91 3.94
N THR A 199 1.21 17.51 2.69
CA THR A 199 0.25 17.90 1.67
C THR A 199 -1.11 17.29 2.03
N PRO A 200 -2.17 18.06 2.19
CA PRO A 200 -3.50 17.52 2.45
C PRO A 200 -3.92 16.50 1.37
N LEU A 201 -4.66 15.48 1.76
CA LEU A 201 -5.02 14.38 0.85
C LEU A 201 -5.78 14.86 -0.40
N TYR A 202 -6.58 15.91 -0.26
CA TYR A 202 -7.32 16.51 -1.37
C TYR A 202 -6.44 17.24 -2.41
N LEU A 203 -5.17 17.54 -2.10
CA LEU A 203 -4.19 18.06 -3.06
C LEU A 203 -3.44 16.95 -3.83
N TYR A 204 -3.62 15.68 -3.44
CA TYR A 204 -3.09 14.53 -4.17
C TYR A 204 -4.05 14.17 -5.31
N PHE A 205 -3.85 14.83 -6.44
CA PHE A 205 -4.70 14.56 -7.59
C PHE A 205 -3.84 14.09 -8.78
N PRO A 206 -4.19 12.94 -9.37
CA PRO A 206 -3.46 12.40 -10.51
C PRO A 206 -3.74 13.22 -11.78
N PRO A 207 -2.80 13.28 -12.74
CA PRO A 207 -3.06 13.93 -14.02
C PRO A 207 -4.14 13.16 -14.80
N LYS A 208 -4.95 13.87 -15.57
CA LYS A 208 -6.13 13.36 -16.29
C LYS A 208 -5.82 12.15 -17.20
N TRP A 209 -4.63 12.14 -17.82
CA TRP A 209 -4.23 11.04 -18.70
C TRP A 209 -4.20 9.68 -18.00
N ILE A 210 -3.87 9.63 -16.71
CA ILE A 210 -3.91 8.38 -15.93
C ILE A 210 -5.34 7.82 -15.85
N GLY A 211 -6.34 8.70 -15.70
CA GLY A 211 -7.75 8.29 -15.72
C GLY A 211 -8.14 7.63 -17.05
N TYR A 212 -7.71 8.21 -18.18
CA TYR A 212 -7.98 7.61 -19.49
C TYR A 212 -7.27 6.27 -19.70
N VAL A 213 -5.99 6.17 -19.31
CA VAL A 213 -5.25 4.90 -19.36
C VAL A 213 -5.91 3.83 -18.49
N ALA A 214 -6.33 4.20 -17.28
CA ALA A 214 -7.03 3.29 -16.38
C ALA A 214 -8.40 2.86 -16.95
N LEU A 215 -9.13 3.74 -17.61
CA LEU A 215 -10.39 3.38 -18.26
C LEU A 215 -10.17 2.37 -19.40
N VAL A 216 -9.17 2.60 -20.24
CA VAL A 216 -8.81 1.66 -21.32
C VAL A 216 -8.40 0.31 -20.74
N GLY A 217 -7.60 0.28 -19.66
CA GLY A 217 -7.23 -0.94 -18.96
C GLY A 217 -8.47 -1.68 -18.42
N MET A 218 -9.38 -0.98 -17.78
CA MET A 218 -10.61 -1.55 -17.24
C MET A 218 -11.49 -2.15 -18.35
N PHE A 219 -11.67 -1.48 -19.47
CA PHE A 219 -12.40 -2.03 -20.62
C PHE A 219 -11.67 -3.21 -21.27
N GLY A 220 -10.33 -3.19 -21.32
CA GLY A 220 -9.53 -4.33 -21.73
C GLY A 220 -9.83 -5.57 -20.89
N TYR A 221 -9.94 -5.41 -19.57
CA TYR A 221 -10.34 -6.50 -18.66
C TYR A 221 -11.75 -7.02 -18.95
N LEU A 222 -12.73 -6.13 -19.12
CA LEU A 222 -14.11 -6.53 -19.46
C LEU A 222 -14.19 -7.24 -20.82
N TYR A 223 -13.37 -6.82 -21.80
CA TYR A 223 -13.31 -7.44 -23.12
C TYR A 223 -12.72 -8.85 -23.09
N ILE A 224 -11.76 -9.12 -22.20
CA ILE A 224 -11.21 -10.47 -21.99
C ILE A 224 -12.29 -11.46 -21.57
N GLY A 225 -13.23 -11.04 -20.71
CA GLY A 225 -14.38 -11.85 -20.31
C GLY A 225 -15.26 -12.31 -21.47
N SER A 226 -15.11 -11.69 -22.66
CA SER A 226 -15.84 -12.08 -23.88
C SER A 226 -15.21 -13.25 -24.66
N GLY A 227 -14.02 -13.74 -24.25
CA GLY A 227 -13.38 -14.93 -24.83
C GLY A 227 -12.66 -14.74 -26.17
N TYR A 228 -12.47 -13.49 -26.63
CA TYR A 228 -11.79 -13.20 -27.91
C TYR A 228 -10.27 -13.35 -27.87
N ILE A 229 -9.64 -13.19 -26.71
CA ILE A 229 -8.20 -13.31 -26.54
C ILE A 229 -7.89 -14.68 -25.94
N LYS A 230 -7.16 -15.51 -26.71
CA LYS A 230 -6.84 -16.91 -26.35
C LYS A 230 -5.35 -17.14 -26.05
N THR A 231 -4.49 -16.16 -26.30
CA THR A 231 -3.03 -16.29 -26.09
C THR A 231 -2.67 -16.06 -24.62
N GLU A 232 -2.20 -17.11 -23.94
CA GLU A 232 -1.90 -17.13 -22.52
C GLU A 232 -1.11 -15.92 -21.98
N PRO A 233 0.06 -15.51 -22.55
CA PRO A 233 0.81 -14.40 -21.96
C PRO A 233 0.09 -13.06 -22.10
N ALA A 234 -0.58 -12.81 -23.23
CA ALA A 234 -1.32 -11.56 -23.45
C ALA A 234 -2.56 -11.49 -22.55
N LEU A 235 -3.28 -12.60 -22.41
CA LEU A 235 -4.45 -12.71 -21.54
C LEU A 235 -4.09 -12.36 -20.09
N THR A 236 -3.01 -12.92 -19.55
CA THR A 236 -2.56 -12.70 -18.18
C THR A 236 -2.16 -11.24 -17.94
N ILE A 237 -1.38 -10.65 -18.86
CA ILE A 237 -0.93 -9.26 -18.72
C ILE A 237 -2.10 -8.27 -18.80
N ILE A 238 -2.97 -8.41 -19.81
CA ILE A 238 -4.09 -7.49 -20.00
C ILE A 238 -5.10 -7.63 -18.85
N SER A 239 -5.34 -8.84 -18.37
CA SER A 239 -6.24 -9.06 -17.24
C SER A 239 -5.68 -8.51 -15.92
N ALA A 240 -4.39 -8.68 -15.64
CA ALA A 240 -3.74 -8.11 -14.47
C ALA A 240 -3.77 -6.57 -14.49
N LEU A 241 -3.35 -5.97 -15.62
CA LEU A 241 -3.39 -4.52 -15.81
C LEU A 241 -4.81 -3.97 -15.73
N GLY A 242 -5.78 -4.66 -16.33
CA GLY A 242 -7.18 -4.26 -16.30
C GLY A 242 -7.79 -4.35 -14.91
N THR A 243 -7.47 -5.40 -14.16
CA THR A 243 -7.90 -5.54 -12.77
C THR A 243 -7.28 -4.45 -11.90
N PHE A 244 -5.99 -4.17 -12.06
CA PHE A 244 -5.33 -3.06 -11.37
C PHE A 244 -5.99 -1.72 -11.71
N ALA A 245 -6.25 -1.46 -12.99
CA ALA A 245 -6.92 -0.24 -13.45
C ALA A 245 -8.32 -0.09 -12.85
N TYR A 246 -9.09 -1.17 -12.78
CA TYR A 246 -10.39 -1.21 -12.15
C TYR A 246 -10.34 -0.83 -10.67
N PHE A 247 -9.46 -1.47 -9.89
CA PHE A 247 -9.29 -1.15 -8.48
C PHE A 247 -8.74 0.26 -8.26
N TYR A 248 -7.85 0.73 -9.13
CA TYR A 248 -7.36 2.11 -9.08
C TYR A 248 -8.50 3.12 -9.27
N LEU A 249 -9.37 2.92 -10.28
CA LEU A 249 -10.52 3.79 -10.50
C LEU A 249 -11.52 3.71 -9.34
N ALA A 250 -11.78 2.52 -8.81
CA ALA A 250 -12.64 2.34 -7.64
C ALA A 250 -12.07 3.06 -6.40
N ALA A 251 -10.78 2.94 -6.15
CA ALA A 251 -10.10 3.65 -5.06
C ALA A 251 -10.20 5.17 -5.22
N MET A 252 -9.99 5.68 -6.44
CA MET A 252 -10.15 7.11 -6.73
C MET A 252 -11.60 7.58 -6.59
N GLY A 253 -12.56 6.72 -6.89
CA GLY A 253 -13.97 6.98 -6.63
C GLY A 253 -14.27 7.11 -5.13
N VAL A 254 -13.73 6.21 -4.32
CA VAL A 254 -13.81 6.31 -2.84
C VAL A 254 -13.16 7.60 -2.35
N VAL A 255 -11.97 7.94 -2.84
CA VAL A 255 -11.28 9.19 -2.47
C VAL A 255 -12.14 10.40 -2.83
N GLY A 256 -12.73 10.44 -4.02
CA GLY A 256 -13.62 11.53 -4.44
C GLY A 256 -14.83 11.69 -3.53
N LEU A 257 -15.50 10.58 -3.17
CA LEU A 257 -16.62 10.59 -2.23
C LEU A 257 -16.20 11.04 -0.83
N LEU A 258 -15.04 10.58 -0.33
CA LEU A 258 -14.51 10.98 0.97
C LEU A 258 -14.12 12.45 1.03
N VAL A 259 -13.56 13.00 -0.05
CA VAL A 259 -13.26 14.44 -0.16
C VAL A 259 -14.57 15.24 -0.14
N MET A 260 -15.56 14.84 -0.90
CA MET A 260 -16.87 15.49 -0.93
C MET A 260 -17.52 15.50 0.47
N ILE A 261 -17.57 14.35 1.15
CA ILE A 261 -18.11 14.24 2.51
C ILE A 261 -17.29 15.08 3.50
N GLY A 262 -15.96 15.07 3.37
CA GLY A 262 -15.08 15.83 4.25
C GLY A 262 -15.30 17.35 4.21
N LEU A 263 -15.76 17.85 3.06
CA LEU A 263 -16.02 19.27 2.85
C LEU A 263 -17.45 19.68 3.13
N MET A 264 -18.43 18.80 2.84
CA MET A 264 -19.87 19.15 2.88
C MET A 264 -20.61 18.64 4.12
N ALA A 265 -20.12 17.64 4.83
CA ALA A 265 -20.89 16.97 5.90
C ALA A 265 -20.10 16.86 7.22
N LYS A 266 -19.98 17.95 7.97
CA LYS A 266 -19.20 17.97 9.23
C LYS A 266 -19.79 17.06 10.31
N GLU A 267 -21.11 17.11 10.53
CA GLU A 267 -21.76 16.36 11.62
C GLU A 267 -21.92 14.87 11.33
N SER A 268 -22.29 14.51 10.10
CA SER A 268 -22.57 13.11 9.69
C SER A 268 -21.34 12.41 9.09
N ARG A 269 -20.17 12.99 9.16
CA ARG A 269 -18.96 12.52 8.49
C ARG A 269 -18.63 11.05 8.76
N LYS A 270 -18.73 10.60 10.03
CA LYS A 270 -18.38 9.22 10.39
C LYS A 270 -19.33 8.20 9.77
N ILE A 271 -20.63 8.48 9.81
CA ILE A 271 -21.67 7.59 9.23
C ILE A 271 -21.53 7.54 7.72
N LEU A 272 -21.40 8.70 7.07
CA LEU A 272 -21.25 8.77 5.61
C LEU A 272 -19.94 8.12 5.13
N THR A 273 -18.85 8.25 5.87
CA THR A 273 -17.60 7.53 5.57
C THR A 273 -17.81 6.03 5.57
N PHE A 274 -18.52 5.49 6.58
CA PHE A 274 -18.86 4.07 6.64
C PHE A 274 -19.74 3.64 5.47
N VAL A 275 -20.74 4.44 5.12
CA VAL A 275 -21.62 4.20 3.95
C VAL A 275 -20.83 4.16 2.65
N VAL A 276 -19.83 5.04 2.46
CA VAL A 276 -18.97 5.03 1.26
C VAL A 276 -18.20 3.71 1.13
N PHE A 277 -17.68 3.17 2.23
CA PHE A 277 -16.98 1.87 2.18
C PHE A 277 -17.95 0.73 1.83
N ILE A 278 -19.18 0.72 2.37
CA ILE A 278 -20.21 -0.26 1.98
C ILE A 278 -20.57 -0.10 0.49
N LEU A 279 -20.79 1.12 0.02
CA LEU A 279 -21.06 1.40 -1.38
C LEU A 279 -19.92 0.94 -2.30
N ALA A 280 -18.68 1.15 -1.89
CA ALA A 280 -17.52 0.72 -2.66
C ALA A 280 -17.45 -0.82 -2.82
N ILE A 281 -17.90 -1.57 -1.81
CA ILE A 281 -17.96 -3.04 -1.87
C ILE A 281 -19.15 -3.49 -2.72
N VAL A 282 -20.36 -2.96 -2.46
CA VAL A 282 -21.61 -3.42 -3.10
C VAL A 282 -21.74 -2.89 -4.53
N LEU A 283 -21.34 -1.64 -4.77
CA LEU A 283 -21.47 -0.93 -6.04
C LEU A 283 -20.07 -0.57 -6.60
N SER A 284 -19.16 -1.52 -6.59
CA SER A 284 -17.75 -1.28 -6.98
C SER A 284 -17.62 -0.74 -8.42
N PHE A 285 -18.43 -1.23 -9.38
CA PHE A 285 -18.40 -0.76 -10.75
C PHE A 285 -18.89 0.71 -10.92
N PRO A 286 -20.06 1.11 -10.42
CA PRO A 286 -20.46 2.52 -10.37
C PRO A 286 -19.44 3.42 -9.69
N VAL A 287 -18.81 2.97 -8.59
CA VAL A 287 -17.77 3.72 -7.88
C VAL A 287 -16.52 3.87 -8.74
N ALA A 288 -16.13 2.86 -9.53
CA ALA A 288 -15.01 2.96 -10.47
C ALA A 288 -15.30 3.97 -11.60
N ILE A 289 -16.53 3.96 -12.16
CA ILE A 289 -16.95 4.97 -13.15
C ILE A 289 -16.93 6.38 -12.54
N TYR A 290 -17.43 6.53 -11.32
CA TYR A 290 -17.34 7.82 -10.63
C TYR A 290 -15.87 8.25 -10.43
N GLY A 291 -14.98 7.33 -10.08
CA GLY A 291 -13.54 7.61 -9.98
C GLY A 291 -12.90 8.08 -11.29
N PHE A 292 -13.29 7.46 -12.41
CA PHE A 292 -12.90 7.94 -13.73
C PHE A 292 -13.38 9.38 -13.97
N LEU A 293 -14.66 9.67 -13.73
CA LEU A 293 -15.21 11.01 -13.88
C LEU A 293 -14.50 12.01 -12.93
N TYR A 294 -14.24 11.62 -11.70
CA TYR A 294 -13.56 12.43 -10.72
C TYR A 294 -12.16 12.85 -11.17
N ILE A 295 -11.39 11.92 -11.82
CA ILE A 295 -10.04 12.20 -12.33
C ILE A 295 -10.07 13.04 -13.60
N THR A 296 -10.95 12.72 -14.55
CA THR A 296 -10.90 13.28 -15.92
C THR A 296 -11.66 14.60 -16.07
N THR A 297 -12.65 14.83 -15.21
CA THR A 297 -13.42 16.08 -15.21
C THR A 297 -12.84 17.09 -14.21
N ASN A 298 -13.36 18.30 -14.21
CA ASN A 298 -12.97 19.33 -13.22
C ASN A 298 -13.75 19.19 -11.89
N MET A 299 -14.35 18.02 -11.62
CA MET A 299 -15.14 17.80 -10.40
C MET A 299 -14.34 18.01 -9.12
N HIS A 300 -13.10 17.55 -9.11
CA HIS A 300 -12.21 17.75 -7.96
C HIS A 300 -12.04 19.25 -7.62
N GLN A 301 -11.72 20.06 -8.63
CA GLN A 301 -11.53 21.50 -8.43
C GLN A 301 -12.81 22.15 -7.92
N ARG A 302 -13.97 21.83 -8.52
CA ARG A 302 -15.28 22.35 -8.08
C ARG A 302 -15.59 21.98 -6.65
N ILE A 303 -15.43 20.71 -6.27
CA ILE A 303 -15.68 20.24 -4.89
C ILE A 303 -14.78 20.97 -3.90
N VAL A 304 -13.50 21.16 -4.22
CA VAL A 304 -12.55 21.85 -3.33
C VAL A 304 -12.86 23.34 -3.24
N GLU A 305 -13.20 23.99 -4.33
CA GLU A 305 -13.59 25.42 -4.37
C GLU A 305 -14.89 25.67 -3.58
N GLU A 306 -15.93 24.88 -3.83
CA GLU A 306 -17.20 24.96 -3.10
C GLU A 306 -17.03 24.69 -1.59
N GLY A 307 -16.22 23.69 -1.24
CA GLY A 307 -15.91 23.40 0.16
C GLY A 307 -15.14 24.53 0.84
N TYR A 308 -14.22 25.19 0.13
CA TYR A 308 -13.49 26.34 0.65
C TYR A 308 -14.41 27.54 0.89
N HIS A 309 -15.33 27.81 -0.04
CA HIS A 309 -16.31 28.89 0.12
C HIS A 309 -17.31 28.62 1.25
N ALA A 310 -17.76 27.38 1.42
CA ALA A 310 -18.63 26.99 2.53
C ALA A 310 -17.97 27.19 3.91
N THR A 311 -16.69 26.80 4.05
CA THR A 311 -15.95 26.98 5.30
C THR A 311 -15.65 28.44 5.63
N LYS A 312 -15.48 29.29 4.62
CA LYS A 312 -15.23 30.72 4.81
C LYS A 312 -16.50 31.46 5.23
N ASN A 313 -17.66 31.10 4.73
CA ASN A 313 -18.94 31.70 5.10
C ASN A 313 -19.40 31.30 6.52
N GLU A 314 -18.96 30.16 7.05
CA GLU A 314 -19.24 29.76 8.45
C GLU A 314 -18.32 30.44 9.48
N SER A 315 -17.20 31.02 9.04
CA SER A 315 -16.23 31.70 9.92
C SER A 315 -16.48 33.23 10.05
N ASN A 316 -17.44 33.78 9.31
CA ASN A 316 -17.94 35.17 9.40
C ASN A 316 -19.32 35.18 10.04
#